data_bf1ee1a7b98d60c7075d8b9c41d23f8a
#
_entry.id   bf1ee1a7b98d60c7075d8b9c41d23f8a
#
_cell.length_a   1.000
_cell.length_b   1.000
_cell.length_c   1.000
_cell.angle_alpha   90.00
_cell.angle_beta   90.00
_cell.angle_gamma   90.00
#
_symmetry.space_group_name_H-M   'P 1'
#
loop_
_entity.id
_entity.type
_entity.pdbx_description
1 polymer ?
#
loop_
_entity_poly.entity_id
_entity_poly.type
_entity_poly.pdbx_seq_one_letter_code
_entity_poly.pdbx_strand_id
1 'polypeptide(L)'
;MPKKKTSSKKTTPKKNKIKDIKIDPKKIVPKKVDLKKVKLPKVEGTEGLQPALKVVGIVVLIIASLALIDLGVQYLNNDYSVAVVNGNRISKNQWYERLAAAYGPSVASQLINEEIIKMEAKKAGVSVEESAIDTEIDLIIQSIGGQESFDAALVASNLSLKELRDQIRIDLLATELLAPDLEYTEEDVKSFFDQYSDVIFPEETAELEEGELLAFENYKDRTEDVYLQQEVQNYKATWLAQKKAEYKIQDNSTGKPEYGFLTITTNIINNLLDNISGEGTVEEVKTE
;
A
#
# COMPACT_ATOMS: atom_id res chain seq x y z
N MET A 1 17.06 3.97 69.53
CA MET A 1 17.52 4.75 68.36
C MET A 1 16.29 5.28 67.65
N PRO A 2 16.18 6.58 67.38
CA PRO A 2 14.92 7.26 67.17
C PRO A 2 14.44 7.23 65.69
N LYS A 3 13.11 7.07 65.54
CA LYS A 3 12.38 7.14 64.23
C LYS A 3 12.28 8.60 63.82
N LYS A 4 12.82 8.93 62.62
CA LYS A 4 12.62 10.21 61.95
C LYS A 4 11.26 10.21 61.22
N LYS A 5 10.33 11.06 61.68
CA LYS A 5 9.09 11.42 60.98
C LYS A 5 9.43 12.46 59.88
N THR A 6 9.20 12.13 58.63
CA THR A 6 9.19 13.10 57.56
C THR A 6 7.76 13.54 57.28
N SER A 7 7.50 14.82 57.49
CA SER A 7 6.24 15.52 57.23
C SER A 7 6.09 15.80 55.72
N SER A 8 5.09 15.20 55.11
CA SER A 8 4.69 15.50 53.76
C SER A 8 3.71 16.68 53.72
N LYS A 9 4.16 17.82 53.19
CA LYS A 9 3.32 18.98 52.92
C LYS A 9 2.42 18.67 51.69
N LYS A 10 1.12 18.54 51.94
CA LYS A 10 0.06 18.52 50.92
C LYS A 10 -0.06 19.91 50.29
N THR A 11 0.38 20.06 49.05
CA THR A 11 0.06 21.22 48.23
C THR A 11 -1.20 20.95 47.43
N THR A 12 -2.26 21.63 47.79
CA THR A 12 -3.54 21.65 47.03
C THR A 12 -3.37 22.40 45.72
N PRO A 13 -3.83 21.88 44.58
CA PRO A 13 -3.80 22.62 43.33
C PRO A 13 -4.88 23.71 43.31
N LYS A 14 -4.48 24.95 43.01
CA LYS A 14 -5.38 26.09 42.80
C LYS A 14 -6.32 25.78 41.64
N LYS A 15 -7.62 25.77 41.90
CA LYS A 15 -8.68 25.77 40.88
C LYS A 15 -8.60 27.07 40.09
N ASN A 16 -8.09 26.96 38.86
CA ASN A 16 -8.29 28.02 37.83
C ASN A 16 -9.78 28.01 37.45
N LYS A 17 -10.47 29.07 37.77
CA LYS A 17 -11.81 29.36 37.29
C LYS A 17 -11.71 29.61 35.77
N ILE A 18 -12.11 28.62 34.98
CA ILE A 18 -12.40 28.82 33.56
C ILE A 18 -13.66 29.68 33.52
N LYS A 19 -13.50 30.93 33.06
CA LYS A 19 -14.64 31.80 32.76
C LYS A 19 -15.37 31.17 31.55
N ASP A 20 -16.63 30.80 31.78
CA ASP A 20 -17.55 30.38 30.72
C ASP A 20 -17.71 31.52 29.69
N ILE A 21 -17.00 31.39 28.57
CA ILE A 21 -17.21 32.25 27.42
C ILE A 21 -18.47 31.72 26.74
N LYS A 22 -19.62 32.32 27.05
CA LYS A 22 -20.86 32.14 26.27
C LYS A 22 -20.62 32.67 24.89
N ILE A 23 -20.32 31.80 23.94
CA ILE A 23 -20.32 32.12 22.52
C ILE A 23 -21.78 32.18 22.08
N ASP A 24 -22.27 33.40 21.76
CA ASP A 24 -23.59 33.60 21.20
C ASP A 24 -23.62 33.13 19.73
N PRO A 25 -24.33 32.01 19.42
CA PRO A 25 -24.34 31.46 18.08
C PRO A 25 -24.95 32.38 17.00
N LYS A 26 -25.59 33.47 17.42
CA LYS A 26 -26.18 34.46 16.49
C LYS A 26 -25.19 35.50 15.98
N LYS A 27 -23.96 35.56 16.47
CA LYS A 27 -22.93 36.53 16.03
C LYS A 27 -21.95 36.00 14.98
N ILE A 28 -22.06 34.74 14.60
CA ILE A 28 -21.25 34.15 13.51
C ILE A 28 -22.10 34.09 12.22
N VAL A 29 -22.62 35.24 11.83
CA VAL A 29 -23.11 35.39 10.47
C VAL A 29 -21.94 35.95 9.67
N PRO A 30 -21.40 35.19 8.66
CA PRO A 30 -20.38 35.75 7.80
C PRO A 30 -20.98 37.00 7.13
N LYS A 31 -20.34 38.16 7.36
CA LYS A 31 -20.70 39.38 6.64
C LYS A 31 -20.69 39.03 5.16
N LYS A 32 -21.86 39.19 4.49
CA LYS A 32 -21.94 39.08 3.03
C LYS A 32 -20.85 39.97 2.47
N VAL A 33 -19.82 39.39 1.90
CA VAL A 33 -18.78 40.08 1.17
C VAL A 33 -19.45 40.63 -0.07
N ASP A 34 -19.58 41.94 -0.14
CA ASP A 34 -20.14 42.62 -1.31
C ASP A 34 -19.10 42.58 -2.43
N LEU A 35 -19.22 41.55 -3.27
CA LEU A 35 -18.31 41.29 -4.41
C LEU A 35 -18.25 42.47 -5.40
N LYS A 36 -19.19 43.43 -5.33
CA LYS A 36 -19.17 44.65 -6.17
C LYS A 36 -18.11 45.67 -5.76
N LYS A 37 -17.48 45.53 -4.59
CA LYS A 37 -16.43 46.45 -4.10
C LYS A 37 -15.01 45.89 -4.18
N VAL A 38 -14.82 44.66 -4.65
CA VAL A 38 -13.48 44.14 -4.93
C VAL A 38 -12.98 44.79 -6.21
N LYS A 39 -12.31 45.95 -6.07
CA LYS A 39 -11.52 46.49 -7.18
C LYS A 39 -10.35 45.56 -7.41
N LEU A 40 -10.45 44.72 -8.45
CA LEU A 40 -9.29 44.00 -8.96
C LEU A 40 -8.19 45.01 -9.30
N PRO A 41 -6.93 44.77 -8.93
CA PRO A 41 -5.83 45.63 -9.32
C PRO A 41 -5.82 45.74 -10.85
N LYS A 42 -5.88 46.97 -11.37
CA LYS A 42 -5.66 47.24 -12.79
C LYS A 42 -4.23 46.79 -13.09
N VAL A 43 -4.05 45.72 -13.84
CA VAL A 43 -2.77 45.34 -14.38
C VAL A 43 -2.43 46.31 -15.50
N GLU A 44 -1.77 47.41 -15.13
CA GLU A 44 -1.18 48.35 -16.09
C GLU A 44 0.12 47.71 -16.61
N GLY A 45 0.16 47.41 -17.90
CA GLY A 45 1.41 46.99 -18.54
C GLY A 45 1.35 45.74 -19.42
N THR A 46 0.23 45.39 -20.05
CA THR A 46 0.18 44.27 -21.00
C THR A 46 0.21 44.71 -22.48
N GLU A 47 0.65 45.90 -22.76
CA GLU A 47 0.89 46.35 -24.15
C GLU A 47 2.17 45.64 -24.66
N GLY A 48 2.00 44.49 -25.29
CA GLY A 48 3.11 43.75 -25.91
C GLY A 48 3.13 42.23 -25.66
N LEU A 49 2.32 41.71 -24.74
CA LEU A 49 2.19 40.28 -24.54
C LEU A 49 1.41 39.64 -25.70
N GLN A 50 2.03 38.73 -26.41
CA GLN A 50 1.40 38.00 -27.52
C GLN A 50 0.09 37.32 -27.03
N PRO A 51 -0.94 37.20 -27.88
CA PRO A 51 -2.23 36.63 -27.47
C PRO A 51 -2.11 35.24 -26.82
N ALA A 52 -1.11 34.48 -27.20
CA ALA A 52 -0.81 33.17 -26.61
C ALA A 52 -0.46 33.26 -25.10
N LEU A 53 0.30 34.27 -24.68
CA LEU A 53 0.66 34.45 -23.25
C LEU A 53 -0.57 34.88 -22.42
N LYS A 54 -1.52 35.64 -23.02
CA LYS A 54 -2.77 35.99 -22.34
C LYS A 54 -3.64 34.75 -22.11
N VAL A 55 -3.74 33.88 -23.11
CA VAL A 55 -4.48 32.59 -22.99
C VAL A 55 -3.85 31.71 -21.93
N VAL A 56 -2.52 31.55 -21.91
CA VAL A 56 -1.80 30.81 -20.88
C VAL A 56 -2.06 31.37 -19.49
N GLY A 57 -2.00 32.70 -19.34
CA GLY A 57 -2.31 33.36 -18.06
C GLY A 57 -3.74 33.10 -17.56
N ILE A 58 -4.74 33.13 -18.47
CA ILE A 58 -6.12 32.78 -18.12
C ILE A 58 -6.25 31.32 -17.71
N VAL A 59 -5.62 30.38 -18.42
CA VAL A 59 -5.64 28.97 -18.09
C VAL A 59 -5.03 28.73 -16.71
N VAL A 60 -3.88 29.35 -16.41
CA VAL A 60 -3.23 29.26 -15.09
C VAL A 60 -4.14 29.80 -13.98
N LEU A 61 -4.83 30.93 -14.21
CA LEU A 61 -5.78 31.48 -13.25
C LEU A 61 -6.99 30.57 -13.02
N ILE A 62 -7.49 29.91 -14.05
CA ILE A 62 -8.60 28.94 -13.93
C ILE A 62 -8.12 27.73 -13.11
N ILE A 63 -6.96 27.18 -13.40
CA ILE A 63 -6.38 26.04 -12.65
C ILE A 63 -6.18 26.44 -11.19
N ALA A 64 -5.60 27.60 -10.93
CA ALA A 64 -5.40 28.10 -9.57
C ALA A 64 -6.72 28.29 -8.81
N SER A 65 -7.77 28.81 -9.47
CA SER A 65 -9.08 28.98 -8.84
C SER A 65 -9.76 27.64 -8.53
N LEU A 66 -9.66 26.65 -9.42
CA LEU A 66 -10.16 25.31 -9.18
C LEU A 66 -9.41 24.63 -8.03
N ALA A 67 -8.09 24.78 -7.94
CA ALA A 67 -7.30 24.28 -6.83
C ALA A 67 -7.68 24.90 -5.49
N LEU A 68 -7.98 26.22 -5.45
CA LEU A 68 -8.46 26.90 -4.24
C LEU A 68 -9.85 26.44 -3.82
N ILE A 69 -10.74 26.15 -4.77
CA ILE A 69 -12.07 25.61 -4.50
C ILE A 69 -11.93 24.19 -3.93
N ASP A 70 -11.11 23.34 -4.52
CA ASP A 70 -10.86 21.99 -4.05
C ASP A 70 -10.29 21.98 -2.63
N LEU A 71 -9.29 22.82 -2.36
CA LEU A 71 -8.76 23.05 -1.02
C LEU A 71 -9.83 23.49 -0.02
N GLY A 72 -10.72 24.38 -0.44
CA GLY A 72 -11.84 24.85 0.39
C GLY A 72 -12.82 23.73 0.72
N VAL A 73 -13.19 22.92 -0.26
CA VAL A 73 -14.09 21.76 -0.07
C VAL A 73 -13.46 20.72 0.86
N GLN A 74 -12.21 20.35 0.62
CA GLN A 74 -11.48 19.42 1.47
C GLN A 74 -11.36 19.93 2.92
N TYR A 75 -11.09 21.21 3.11
CA TYR A 75 -11.04 21.84 4.43
C TYR A 75 -12.40 21.79 5.15
N LEU A 76 -13.49 22.08 4.45
CA LEU A 76 -14.85 22.05 5.01
C LEU A 76 -15.29 20.63 5.37
N ASN A 77 -14.94 19.64 4.58
CA ASN A 77 -15.28 18.23 4.78
C ASN A 77 -14.38 17.53 5.82
N ASN A 78 -13.42 18.21 6.43
CA ASN A 78 -12.39 17.61 7.30
C ASN A 78 -11.55 16.51 6.65
N ASP A 79 -11.47 16.48 5.32
CA ASP A 79 -10.77 15.44 4.56
C ASP A 79 -9.25 15.40 4.79
N TYR A 80 -8.69 16.41 5.45
CA TYR A 80 -7.28 16.45 5.86
C TYR A 80 -6.99 15.68 7.15
N SER A 81 -8.01 15.21 7.86
CA SER A 81 -7.85 14.51 9.13
C SER A 81 -8.36 13.09 9.05
N VAL A 82 -7.64 12.17 9.71
CA VAL A 82 -8.08 10.78 9.94
C VAL A 82 -9.06 10.74 11.09
N ALA A 83 -8.83 11.57 12.10
CA ALA A 83 -9.68 11.66 13.28
C ALA A 83 -9.59 13.06 13.93
N VAL A 84 -10.61 13.40 14.72
CA VAL A 84 -10.64 14.61 15.55
C VAL A 84 -10.97 14.20 16.99
N VAL A 85 -10.08 14.50 17.92
CA VAL A 85 -10.24 14.18 19.34
C VAL A 85 -10.35 15.48 20.12
N ASN A 86 -11.52 15.78 20.68
CA ASN A 86 -11.78 17.02 21.45
C ASN A 86 -11.32 18.30 20.70
N GLY A 87 -11.52 18.35 19.38
CA GLY A 87 -11.12 19.49 18.54
C GLY A 87 -9.68 19.43 18.03
N ASN A 88 -8.83 18.50 18.52
CA ASN A 88 -7.48 18.29 18.02
C ASN A 88 -7.52 17.33 16.83
N ARG A 89 -7.00 17.77 15.70
CA ARG A 89 -7.00 16.99 14.46
C ARG A 89 -5.76 16.12 14.34
N ILE A 90 -5.96 14.85 13.97
CA ILE A 90 -4.90 13.94 13.52
C ILE A 90 -4.87 14.02 12.00
N SER A 91 -3.80 14.58 11.44
CA SER A 91 -3.73 14.78 9.99
C SER A 91 -3.53 13.46 9.23
N LYS A 92 -4.07 13.39 8.00
CA LYS A 92 -3.81 12.26 7.09
C LYS A 92 -2.31 12.09 6.80
N ASN A 93 -1.57 13.19 6.65
CA ASN A 93 -0.11 13.13 6.41
C ASN A 93 0.62 12.44 7.57
N GLN A 94 0.32 12.81 8.82
CA GLN A 94 0.91 12.16 9.99
C GLN A 94 0.56 10.67 10.06
N TRP A 95 -0.64 10.31 9.66
CA TRP A 95 -1.08 8.91 9.59
C TRP A 95 -0.33 8.14 8.50
N TYR A 96 -0.25 8.69 7.27
CA TYR A 96 0.51 8.11 6.18
C TYR A 96 2.01 7.98 6.49
N GLU A 97 2.63 9.02 7.10
CA GLU A 97 4.02 8.95 7.53
C GLU A 97 4.28 7.77 8.48
N ARG A 98 3.36 7.54 9.42
CA ARG A 98 3.47 6.39 10.34
C ARG A 98 3.26 5.05 9.64
N LEU A 99 2.30 4.96 8.73
CA LEU A 99 2.08 3.75 7.92
C LEU A 99 3.28 3.46 7.02
N ALA A 100 3.78 4.46 6.31
CA ALA A 100 4.94 4.32 5.45
C ALA A 100 6.20 3.93 6.24
N ALA A 101 6.41 4.50 7.43
CA ALA A 101 7.52 4.13 8.30
C ALA A 101 7.40 2.70 8.84
N ALA A 102 6.18 2.26 9.18
CA ALA A 102 5.96 0.92 9.75
C ALA A 102 5.94 -0.20 8.70
N TYR A 103 5.33 0.04 7.55
CA TYR A 103 5.03 -1.00 6.57
C TYR A 103 5.63 -0.73 5.18
N GLY A 104 6.05 0.50 4.89
CA GLY A 104 6.52 0.92 3.56
C GLY A 104 7.61 0.01 2.99
N PRO A 105 8.72 -0.27 3.70
CA PRO A 105 9.79 -1.13 3.17
C PRO A 105 9.31 -2.57 2.87
N SER A 106 8.44 -3.12 3.72
CA SER A 106 7.89 -4.47 3.53
C SER A 106 6.99 -4.53 2.30
N VAL A 107 6.03 -3.58 2.21
CA VAL A 107 5.10 -3.49 1.07
C VAL A 107 5.85 -3.21 -0.23
N ALA A 108 6.83 -2.30 -0.22
CA ALA A 108 7.65 -2.02 -1.40
C ALA A 108 8.42 -3.27 -1.85
N SER A 109 9.03 -4.01 -0.91
CA SER A 109 9.74 -5.26 -1.23
C SER A 109 8.80 -6.30 -1.84
N GLN A 110 7.57 -6.44 -1.32
CA GLN A 110 6.56 -7.33 -1.90
C GLN A 110 6.20 -6.91 -3.32
N LEU A 111 5.86 -5.64 -3.55
CA LEU A 111 5.51 -5.12 -4.87
C LEU A 111 6.65 -5.27 -5.89
N ILE A 112 7.90 -5.06 -5.45
CA ILE A 112 9.09 -5.30 -6.29
C ILE A 112 9.18 -6.78 -6.68
N ASN A 113 8.95 -7.71 -5.73
CA ASN A 113 8.96 -9.15 -6.00
C ASN A 113 7.89 -9.53 -7.03
N GLU A 114 6.66 -9.05 -6.83
CA GLU A 114 5.54 -9.29 -7.75
C GLU A 114 5.84 -8.77 -9.15
N GLU A 115 6.42 -7.57 -9.26
CA GLU A 115 6.76 -6.98 -10.54
C GLU A 115 7.86 -7.76 -11.25
N ILE A 116 8.88 -8.24 -10.52
CA ILE A 116 9.93 -9.11 -11.07
C ILE A 116 9.32 -10.41 -11.62
N ILE A 117 8.44 -11.07 -10.86
CA ILE A 117 7.75 -12.29 -11.31
C ILE A 117 6.96 -12.02 -12.60
N LYS A 118 6.17 -10.95 -12.64
CA LYS A 118 5.40 -10.55 -13.83
C LYS A 118 6.29 -10.29 -15.04
N MET A 119 7.41 -9.60 -14.83
CA MET A 119 8.36 -9.29 -15.91
C MET A 119 9.04 -10.54 -16.45
N GLU A 120 9.48 -11.44 -15.58
CA GLU A 120 10.15 -12.68 -15.98
C GLU A 120 9.15 -13.66 -16.63
N ALA A 121 7.94 -13.81 -16.07
CA ALA A 121 6.88 -14.59 -16.70
C ALA A 121 6.55 -14.09 -18.11
N LYS A 122 6.43 -12.78 -18.27
CA LYS A 122 6.23 -12.18 -19.61
C LYS A 122 7.38 -12.45 -20.57
N LYS A 123 8.64 -12.43 -20.12
CA LYS A 123 9.81 -12.77 -20.95
C LYS A 123 9.81 -14.23 -21.34
N ALA A 124 9.41 -15.12 -20.44
CA ALA A 124 9.31 -16.55 -20.66
C ALA A 124 8.06 -16.95 -21.48
N GLY A 125 7.12 -16.02 -21.69
CA GLY A 125 5.84 -16.32 -22.35
C GLY A 125 4.87 -17.09 -21.46
N VAL A 126 5.07 -17.08 -20.16
CA VAL A 126 4.21 -17.73 -19.15
C VAL A 126 3.01 -16.84 -18.85
N SER A 127 1.83 -17.44 -18.79
CA SER A 127 0.56 -16.76 -18.44
C SER A 127 -0.34 -17.69 -17.65
N VAL A 128 -1.13 -17.15 -16.76
CA VAL A 128 -2.11 -17.88 -15.96
C VAL A 128 -3.51 -17.56 -16.45
N GLU A 129 -4.29 -18.60 -16.73
CA GLU A 129 -5.69 -18.49 -17.13
C GLU A 129 -6.58 -18.18 -15.91
N GLU A 130 -7.64 -17.39 -16.13
CA GLU A 130 -8.58 -17.06 -15.05
C GLU A 130 -9.25 -18.31 -14.44
N SER A 131 -9.46 -19.35 -15.25
CA SER A 131 -10.00 -20.63 -14.78
C SER A 131 -9.09 -21.33 -13.76
N ALA A 132 -7.76 -21.19 -13.88
CA ALA A 132 -6.83 -21.75 -12.88
C ALA A 132 -6.96 -21.01 -11.54
N ILE A 133 -7.13 -19.68 -11.59
CA ILE A 133 -7.37 -18.87 -10.38
C ILE A 133 -8.70 -19.25 -9.74
N ASP A 134 -9.76 -19.46 -10.53
CA ASP A 134 -11.06 -19.88 -10.02
C ASP A 134 -10.97 -21.26 -9.34
N THR A 135 -10.26 -22.21 -9.96
CA THR A 135 -10.01 -23.55 -9.38
C THR A 135 -9.30 -23.44 -8.03
N GLU A 136 -8.26 -22.61 -7.91
CA GLU A 136 -7.54 -22.42 -6.64
C GLU A 136 -8.45 -21.82 -5.55
N ILE A 137 -9.30 -20.87 -5.92
CA ILE A 137 -10.29 -20.30 -5.00
C ILE A 137 -11.28 -21.37 -4.54
N ASP A 138 -11.78 -22.21 -5.46
CA ASP A 138 -12.71 -23.29 -5.12
C ASP A 138 -12.05 -24.31 -4.16
N LEU A 139 -10.77 -24.63 -4.35
CA LEU A 139 -10.01 -25.48 -3.42
C LEU A 139 -9.87 -24.82 -2.04
N ILE A 140 -9.59 -23.53 -1.98
CA ILE A 140 -9.55 -22.78 -0.71
C ILE A 140 -10.93 -22.82 -0.03
N ILE A 141 -12.00 -22.57 -0.76
CA ILE A 141 -13.39 -22.61 -0.23
C ILE A 141 -13.69 -23.98 0.37
N GLN A 142 -13.32 -25.06 -0.32
CA GLN A 142 -13.52 -26.43 0.16
C GLN A 142 -12.72 -26.70 1.43
N SER A 143 -11.43 -26.31 1.43
CA SER A 143 -10.51 -26.58 2.56
C SER A 143 -10.90 -25.90 3.86
N ILE A 144 -11.59 -24.75 3.79
CA ILE A 144 -12.00 -23.97 4.98
C ILE A 144 -13.47 -24.18 5.39
N GLY A 145 -14.17 -25.15 4.77
CA GLY A 145 -15.53 -25.52 5.13
C GLY A 145 -16.63 -24.77 4.41
N GLY A 146 -16.36 -24.29 3.20
CA GLY A 146 -17.36 -23.71 2.29
C GLY A 146 -17.41 -22.19 2.24
N GLN A 147 -18.33 -21.68 1.39
CA GLN A 147 -18.42 -20.27 1.03
C GLN A 147 -18.60 -19.32 2.23
N GLU A 148 -19.41 -19.69 3.21
CA GLU A 148 -19.66 -18.83 4.39
C GLU A 148 -18.39 -18.62 5.21
N SER A 149 -17.61 -19.69 5.40
CA SER A 149 -16.30 -19.62 6.09
C SER A 149 -15.30 -18.79 5.29
N PHE A 150 -15.31 -18.91 3.98
CA PHE A 150 -14.47 -18.13 3.07
C PHE A 150 -14.77 -16.63 3.16
N ASP A 151 -16.04 -16.24 3.06
CA ASP A 151 -16.45 -14.85 3.17
C ASP A 151 -16.08 -14.26 4.54
N ALA A 152 -16.29 -15.04 5.61
CA ALA A 152 -15.88 -14.63 6.97
C ALA A 152 -14.35 -14.47 7.09
N ALA A 153 -13.56 -15.36 6.49
CA ALA A 153 -12.10 -15.28 6.49
C ALA A 153 -11.59 -14.06 5.74
N LEU A 154 -12.17 -13.72 4.59
CA LEU A 154 -11.86 -12.49 3.85
C LEU A 154 -12.11 -11.24 4.69
N VAL A 155 -13.28 -11.16 5.34
CA VAL A 155 -13.61 -10.04 6.23
C VAL A 155 -12.66 -9.96 7.42
N ALA A 156 -12.37 -11.08 8.08
CA ALA A 156 -11.47 -11.14 9.23
C ALA A 156 -10.04 -10.70 8.88
N SER A 157 -9.59 -11.03 7.67
CA SER A 157 -8.27 -10.66 7.15
C SER A 157 -8.25 -9.26 6.51
N ASN A 158 -9.39 -8.57 6.43
CA ASN A 158 -9.57 -7.32 5.70
C ASN A 158 -9.03 -7.40 4.26
N LEU A 159 -9.22 -8.54 3.62
CA LEU A 159 -8.79 -8.85 2.26
C LEU A 159 -10.00 -8.86 1.32
N SER A 160 -9.92 -8.18 0.20
CA SER A 160 -10.94 -8.29 -0.84
C SER A 160 -10.71 -9.52 -1.72
N LEU A 161 -11.79 -10.06 -2.30
CA LEU A 161 -11.69 -11.15 -3.27
C LEU A 161 -10.76 -10.79 -4.45
N LYS A 162 -10.75 -9.51 -4.86
CA LYS A 162 -9.86 -9.06 -5.92
C LYS A 162 -8.38 -9.17 -5.51
N GLU A 163 -8.04 -8.73 -4.31
CA GLU A 163 -6.67 -8.83 -3.80
C GLU A 163 -6.23 -10.29 -3.66
N LEU A 164 -7.10 -11.17 -3.17
CA LEU A 164 -6.83 -12.60 -3.12
C LEU A 164 -6.58 -13.18 -4.52
N ARG A 165 -7.43 -12.86 -5.51
CA ARG A 165 -7.21 -13.29 -6.90
C ARG A 165 -5.88 -12.80 -7.46
N ASP A 166 -5.50 -11.56 -7.16
CA ASP A 166 -4.23 -11.00 -7.61
C ASP A 166 -3.04 -11.71 -6.94
N GLN A 167 -3.14 -12.10 -5.66
CA GLN A 167 -2.11 -12.91 -4.97
C GLN A 167 -2.00 -14.31 -5.58
N ILE A 168 -3.12 -15.02 -5.75
CA ILE A 168 -3.15 -16.36 -6.38
C ILE A 168 -2.54 -16.29 -7.79
N ARG A 169 -2.87 -15.27 -8.57
CA ARG A 169 -2.28 -15.11 -9.91
C ARG A 169 -0.77 -14.99 -9.86
N ILE A 170 -0.21 -14.25 -8.90
CA ILE A 170 1.24 -14.12 -8.74
C ILE A 170 1.88 -15.43 -8.31
N ASP A 171 1.24 -16.17 -7.41
CA ASP A 171 1.77 -17.46 -6.95
C ASP A 171 1.71 -18.50 -8.06
N LEU A 172 0.63 -18.59 -8.82
CA LEU A 172 0.53 -19.45 -10.00
C LEU A 172 1.56 -19.07 -11.09
N LEU A 173 1.73 -17.75 -11.36
CA LEU A 173 2.78 -17.29 -12.29
C LEU A 173 4.17 -17.70 -11.81
N ALA A 174 4.44 -17.62 -10.52
CA ALA A 174 5.73 -18.06 -9.96
C ALA A 174 5.90 -19.56 -10.10
N THR A 175 4.85 -20.34 -9.86
CA THR A 175 4.88 -21.82 -10.01
C THR A 175 5.14 -22.20 -11.47
N GLU A 176 4.37 -21.70 -12.40
CA GLU A 176 4.55 -21.97 -13.84
C GLU A 176 5.94 -21.54 -14.37
N LEU A 177 6.48 -20.46 -13.82
CA LEU A 177 7.79 -19.91 -14.21
C LEU A 177 8.95 -20.72 -13.66
N LEU A 178 8.86 -21.20 -12.40
CA LEU A 178 9.98 -21.77 -11.65
C LEU A 178 9.96 -23.30 -11.57
N ALA A 179 8.77 -23.91 -11.67
CA ALA A 179 8.67 -25.38 -11.62
C ALA A 179 9.55 -26.11 -12.65
N PRO A 180 9.70 -25.61 -13.92
CA PRO A 180 10.58 -26.24 -14.89
C PRO A 180 12.07 -26.26 -14.51
N ASP A 181 12.51 -25.38 -13.61
CA ASP A 181 13.89 -25.28 -13.15
C ASP A 181 14.17 -26.20 -11.94
N LEU A 182 13.13 -26.81 -11.37
CA LEU A 182 13.25 -27.71 -10.22
C LEU A 182 13.56 -29.14 -10.66
N GLU A 183 14.57 -29.72 -10.05
CA GLU A 183 14.91 -31.14 -10.23
C GLU A 183 14.34 -31.93 -9.04
N TYR A 184 13.45 -32.87 -9.29
CA TYR A 184 12.87 -33.74 -8.28
C TYR A 184 12.57 -35.12 -8.89
N THR A 185 12.34 -36.09 -8.04
CA THR A 185 12.05 -37.49 -8.40
C THR A 185 10.68 -37.90 -7.86
N GLU A 186 10.12 -38.97 -8.41
CA GLU A 186 8.90 -39.59 -7.88
C GLU A 186 9.06 -40.02 -6.42
N GLU A 187 10.30 -40.42 -6.03
CA GLU A 187 10.61 -40.81 -4.67
C GLU A 187 10.54 -39.60 -3.69
N ASP A 188 10.91 -38.42 -4.15
CA ASP A 188 10.77 -37.18 -3.36
C ASP A 188 9.29 -36.88 -3.12
N VAL A 189 8.46 -36.96 -4.15
CA VAL A 189 7.00 -36.75 -4.07
C VAL A 189 6.35 -37.79 -3.15
N LYS A 190 6.78 -39.05 -3.28
CA LYS A 190 6.28 -40.12 -2.41
C LYS A 190 6.71 -39.93 -0.95
N SER A 191 7.94 -39.52 -0.71
CA SER A 191 8.43 -39.25 0.65
C SER A 191 7.63 -38.06 1.27
N PHE A 192 7.30 -37.08 0.46
CA PHE A 192 6.46 -35.96 0.87
C PHE A 192 5.04 -36.43 1.21
N PHE A 193 4.46 -37.31 0.39
CA PHE A 193 3.16 -37.90 0.67
C PHE A 193 3.18 -38.70 1.98
N ASP A 194 4.17 -39.58 2.16
CA ASP A 194 4.30 -40.41 3.36
C ASP A 194 4.43 -39.58 4.65
N GLN A 195 4.94 -38.34 4.52
CA GLN A 195 5.13 -37.44 5.66
C GLN A 195 3.92 -36.52 5.92
N TYR A 196 3.20 -36.12 4.88
CA TYR A 196 2.21 -35.03 4.97
C TYR A 196 0.82 -35.41 4.46
N SER A 197 0.53 -36.64 4.12
CA SER A 197 -0.75 -37.09 3.58
C SER A 197 -1.95 -36.76 4.48
N ASP A 198 -1.77 -36.84 5.78
CA ASP A 198 -2.78 -36.48 6.78
C ASP A 198 -3.11 -34.97 6.80
N VAL A 199 -2.16 -34.12 6.43
CA VAL A 199 -2.32 -32.67 6.34
C VAL A 199 -2.88 -32.25 4.99
N ILE A 200 -2.44 -32.93 3.91
CA ILE A 200 -2.84 -32.61 2.53
C ILE A 200 -4.23 -33.16 2.21
N PHE A 201 -4.57 -34.33 2.78
CA PHE A 201 -5.80 -35.07 2.53
C PHE A 201 -6.55 -35.38 3.84
N PRO A 202 -6.93 -34.35 4.63
CA PRO A 202 -7.50 -34.54 5.96
C PRO A 202 -8.86 -35.25 5.94
N GLU A 203 -9.66 -35.05 4.91
CA GLU A 203 -10.99 -35.68 4.78
C GLU A 203 -10.83 -37.16 4.46
N GLU A 204 -9.97 -37.49 3.49
CA GLU A 204 -9.72 -38.85 3.05
C GLU A 204 -9.02 -39.68 4.15
N THR A 205 -8.12 -39.05 4.92
CA THR A 205 -7.47 -39.74 6.06
C THR A 205 -8.42 -39.94 7.24
N ALA A 206 -9.40 -39.04 7.44
CA ALA A 206 -10.41 -39.19 8.49
C ALA A 206 -11.41 -40.32 8.23
N GLU A 207 -11.57 -40.76 6.98
CA GLU A 207 -12.43 -41.85 6.58
C GLU A 207 -11.77 -43.23 6.69
N LEU A 208 -10.43 -43.31 6.95
CA LEU A 208 -9.70 -44.55 7.06
C LEU A 208 -9.98 -45.29 8.39
N GLU A 209 -9.97 -46.62 8.35
CA GLU A 209 -9.99 -47.41 9.56
C GLU A 209 -8.62 -47.39 10.28
N GLU A 210 -8.62 -47.74 11.57
CA GLU A 210 -7.38 -47.69 12.37
C GLU A 210 -6.29 -48.58 11.76
N GLY A 211 -5.19 -47.98 11.33
CA GLY A 211 -4.04 -48.65 10.73
C GLY A 211 -4.06 -48.71 9.20
N GLU A 212 -5.07 -48.21 8.53
CA GLU A 212 -5.07 -48.01 7.08
C GLU A 212 -4.28 -46.77 6.70
N LEU A 213 -3.69 -46.80 5.50
CA LEU A 213 -2.96 -45.67 4.90
C LEU A 213 -3.53 -45.38 3.52
N LEU A 214 -3.53 -44.13 3.14
CA LEU A 214 -3.85 -43.75 1.77
C LEU A 214 -2.85 -44.36 0.78
N ALA A 215 -3.36 -44.86 -0.35
CA ALA A 215 -2.51 -45.39 -1.41
C ALA A 215 -1.97 -44.25 -2.26
N PHE A 216 -0.66 -44.02 -2.25
CA PHE A 216 0.01 -42.94 -3.00
C PHE A 216 -0.42 -42.81 -4.45
N GLU A 217 -0.58 -43.94 -5.15
CA GLU A 217 -0.95 -44.00 -6.56
C GLU A 217 -2.27 -43.29 -6.90
N ASN A 218 -3.19 -43.20 -5.92
CA ASN A 218 -4.47 -42.55 -6.10
C ASN A 218 -4.39 -41.02 -5.92
N TYR A 219 -3.33 -40.55 -5.27
CA TYR A 219 -3.16 -39.15 -4.88
C TYR A 219 -1.88 -38.52 -5.45
N LYS A 220 -1.18 -39.25 -6.32
CA LYS A 220 0.13 -38.87 -6.85
C LYS A 220 0.09 -37.50 -7.49
N ASP A 221 -0.78 -37.28 -8.47
CA ASP A 221 -0.82 -36.01 -9.22
C ASP A 221 -1.10 -34.83 -8.29
N ARG A 222 -2.08 -34.96 -7.39
CA ARG A 222 -2.41 -33.89 -6.42
C ARG A 222 -1.26 -33.67 -5.39
N THR A 223 -0.57 -34.73 -5.02
CA THR A 223 0.62 -34.63 -4.14
C THR A 223 1.75 -33.90 -4.85
N GLU A 224 1.97 -34.22 -6.12
CA GLU A 224 3.00 -33.59 -6.96
C GLU A 224 2.76 -32.09 -7.11
N ASP A 225 1.51 -31.68 -7.34
CA ASP A 225 1.13 -30.26 -7.41
C ASP A 225 1.46 -29.52 -6.10
N VAL A 226 1.08 -30.09 -4.95
CA VAL A 226 1.38 -29.50 -3.63
C VAL A 226 2.88 -29.48 -3.33
N TYR A 227 3.58 -30.55 -3.68
CA TYR A 227 5.04 -30.67 -3.55
C TYR A 227 5.75 -29.58 -4.37
N LEU A 228 5.36 -29.43 -5.64
CA LEU A 228 5.90 -28.40 -6.54
C LEU A 228 5.64 -26.99 -6.01
N GLN A 229 4.42 -26.72 -5.55
CA GLN A 229 4.11 -25.43 -4.96
C GLN A 229 5.04 -25.13 -3.76
N GLN A 230 5.30 -26.11 -2.90
CA GLN A 230 6.19 -25.93 -1.76
C GLN A 230 7.64 -25.72 -2.18
N GLU A 231 8.15 -26.52 -3.11
CA GLU A 231 9.53 -26.39 -3.61
C GLU A 231 9.72 -25.06 -4.35
N VAL A 232 8.73 -24.60 -5.12
CA VAL A 232 8.74 -23.28 -5.73
C VAL A 232 8.83 -22.19 -4.66
N GLN A 233 8.08 -22.26 -3.56
CA GLN A 233 8.16 -21.29 -2.48
C GLN A 233 9.56 -21.26 -1.84
N ASN A 234 10.19 -22.41 -1.66
CA ASN A 234 11.55 -22.55 -1.13
C ASN A 234 12.58 -21.92 -2.09
N TYR A 235 12.46 -22.20 -3.37
CA TYR A 235 13.36 -21.72 -4.42
C TYR A 235 13.17 -20.23 -4.74
N LYS A 236 11.92 -19.75 -4.71
CA LYS A 236 11.51 -18.39 -5.06
C LYS A 236 12.32 -17.30 -4.34
N ALA A 237 12.62 -17.50 -3.07
CA ALA A 237 13.37 -16.52 -2.28
C ALA A 237 14.80 -16.31 -2.83
N THR A 238 15.49 -17.41 -3.15
CA THR A 238 16.85 -17.36 -3.72
C THR A 238 16.84 -16.81 -5.13
N TRP A 239 15.91 -17.26 -5.96
CA TRP A 239 15.72 -16.77 -7.32
C TRP A 239 15.42 -15.26 -7.37
N LEU A 240 14.51 -14.78 -6.50
CA LEU A 240 14.22 -13.34 -6.39
C LEU A 240 15.44 -12.51 -5.96
N ALA A 241 16.28 -13.06 -5.05
CA ALA A 241 17.50 -12.38 -4.64
C ALA A 241 18.47 -12.21 -5.83
N GLN A 242 18.62 -13.26 -6.65
CA GLN A 242 19.42 -13.21 -7.87
C GLN A 242 18.85 -12.21 -8.88
N LYS A 243 17.53 -12.27 -9.14
CA LYS A 243 16.87 -11.35 -10.07
C LYS A 243 16.95 -9.89 -9.63
N LYS A 244 16.81 -9.60 -8.35
CA LYS A 244 17.01 -8.24 -7.82
C LYS A 244 18.41 -7.69 -8.08
N ALA A 245 19.42 -8.54 -8.10
CA ALA A 245 20.79 -8.12 -8.43
C ALA A 245 20.98 -7.80 -9.92
N GLU A 246 20.16 -8.39 -10.80
CA GLU A 246 20.19 -8.15 -12.25
C GLU A 246 19.44 -6.88 -12.66
N TYR A 247 18.41 -6.47 -11.86
CA TYR A 247 17.57 -5.32 -12.18
C TYR A 247 18.07 -4.03 -11.56
N LYS A 248 17.92 -2.92 -12.30
CA LYS A 248 18.08 -1.58 -11.71
C LYS A 248 16.81 -1.22 -10.94
N ILE A 249 16.84 -1.41 -9.63
CA ILE A 249 15.72 -1.11 -8.73
C ILE A 249 15.99 0.24 -8.06
N GLN A 250 15.01 1.15 -8.14
CA GLN A 250 15.01 2.39 -7.39
C GLN A 250 13.88 2.32 -6.37
N ASP A 251 14.24 2.16 -5.09
CA ASP A 251 13.29 2.09 -3.99
C ASP A 251 13.13 3.47 -3.34
N ASN A 252 11.93 4.03 -3.46
CA ASN A 252 11.56 5.32 -2.88
C ASN A 252 10.58 5.16 -1.68
N SER A 253 10.45 3.95 -1.12
CA SER A 253 9.48 3.64 -0.06
C SER A 253 9.74 4.35 1.27
N THR A 254 10.97 4.79 1.52
CA THR A 254 11.37 5.47 2.75
C THR A 254 11.21 6.99 2.68
N GLY A 255 10.81 7.54 1.53
CA GLY A 255 10.52 8.96 1.35
C GLY A 255 9.24 9.39 2.07
N LYS A 256 9.12 10.70 2.33
CA LYS A 256 7.82 11.24 2.78
C LYS A 256 6.81 11.09 1.67
N PRO A 257 5.62 10.53 1.96
CA PRO A 257 4.55 10.50 0.97
C PRO A 257 4.14 11.93 0.63
N GLU A 258 4.31 12.30 -0.63
CA GLU A 258 3.91 13.60 -1.15
C GLU A 258 2.48 13.50 -1.67
N TYR A 259 1.51 13.80 -0.81
CA TYR A 259 0.10 13.78 -1.16
C TYR A 259 -0.45 15.20 -1.27
N GLY A 260 -1.06 15.47 -2.41
CA GLY A 260 -1.84 16.65 -2.67
C GLY A 260 -1.42 17.39 -3.94
N PHE A 261 -2.39 18.04 -4.58
CA PHE A 261 -2.18 18.81 -5.81
C PHE A 261 -1.11 19.91 -5.65
N LEU A 262 -1.04 20.54 -4.47
CA LEU A 262 -0.02 21.57 -4.19
C LEU A 262 1.39 20.99 -4.12
N THR A 263 1.57 19.82 -3.55
CA THR A 263 2.89 19.16 -3.46
C THR A 263 3.36 18.75 -4.86
N ILE A 264 2.47 18.15 -5.65
CA ILE A 264 2.76 17.78 -7.04
C ILE A 264 3.10 19.03 -7.89
N THR A 265 2.31 20.10 -7.76
CA THR A 265 2.57 21.34 -8.51
C THR A 265 3.85 22.04 -8.06
N THR A 266 4.17 22.03 -6.76
CA THR A 266 5.42 22.58 -6.23
C THR A 266 6.62 21.81 -6.75
N ASN A 267 6.56 20.48 -6.80
CA ASN A 267 7.63 19.66 -7.34
C ASN A 267 7.81 19.86 -8.85
N ILE A 268 6.73 19.96 -9.60
CA ILE A 268 6.81 20.29 -11.04
C ILE A 268 7.44 21.66 -11.25
N ILE A 269 7.05 22.66 -10.46
CA ILE A 269 7.60 24.02 -10.55
C ILE A 269 9.08 24.02 -10.16
N ASN A 270 9.47 23.35 -9.08
CA ASN A 270 10.86 23.26 -8.66
C ASN A 270 11.72 22.56 -9.73
N ASN A 271 11.27 21.41 -10.24
CA ASN A 271 11.96 20.72 -11.33
C ASN A 271 12.10 21.57 -12.61
N LEU A 272 11.10 22.40 -12.92
CA LEU A 272 11.18 23.33 -14.04
C LEU A 272 12.16 24.47 -13.74
N LEU A 273 12.18 25.00 -12.52
CA LEU A 273 13.11 26.05 -12.11
C LEU A 273 14.55 25.54 -12.10
N ASP A 274 14.81 24.34 -11.60
CA ASP A 274 16.11 23.69 -11.61
C ASP A 274 16.64 23.49 -13.04
N ASN A 275 15.76 23.06 -13.95
CA ASN A 275 16.09 22.93 -15.37
C ASN A 275 16.36 24.29 -16.07
N ILE A 276 15.71 25.38 -15.62
CA ILE A 276 15.89 26.71 -16.18
C ILE A 276 17.12 27.40 -15.59
N SER A 277 17.41 27.17 -14.30
CA SER A 277 18.56 27.76 -13.60
C SER A 277 19.91 27.17 -13.99
N GLY A 278 19.92 26.04 -14.70
CA GLY A 278 21.16 25.43 -15.20
C GLY A 278 22.04 24.77 -14.12
N GLU A 279 21.50 24.57 -12.90
CA GLU A 279 22.15 23.79 -11.84
C GLU A 279 21.88 22.28 -11.99
N GLY A 280 21.92 21.79 -13.23
CA GLY A 280 22.09 20.37 -13.49
C GLY A 280 23.51 20.00 -13.08
N THR A 281 23.62 19.16 -12.06
CA THR A 281 24.86 18.56 -11.56
C THR A 281 25.77 18.16 -12.73
N VAL A 282 26.83 18.88 -12.89
CA VAL A 282 27.97 18.45 -13.68
C VAL A 282 28.58 17.27 -12.93
N GLU A 283 28.27 16.06 -13.35
CA GLU A 283 29.01 14.87 -12.95
C GLU A 283 30.47 15.09 -13.35
N GLU A 284 31.29 15.34 -12.35
CA GLU A 284 32.74 15.38 -12.50
C GLU A 284 33.20 13.99 -12.95
N VAL A 285 33.41 13.84 -14.24
CA VAL A 285 34.09 12.67 -14.82
C VAL A 285 35.55 12.76 -14.30
N LYS A 286 35.83 12.03 -13.22
CA LYS A 286 37.22 11.73 -12.84
C LYS A 286 37.80 10.77 -13.87
N THR A 287 38.57 11.32 -14.76
CA THR A 287 39.62 10.60 -15.49
C THR A 287 40.74 10.26 -14.53
N GLU A 288 40.90 8.98 -14.19
CA GLU A 288 42.21 8.30 -14.03
C GLU A 288 41.99 6.80 -14.18
#